data_4cd2e2c33a2446a4772d0a01a88c603e
#
_entry.id   4cd2e2c33a2446a4772d0a01a88c603e
#
_cell.length_a   1.000
_cell.length_b   1.000
_cell.length_c   1.000
_cell.angle_alpha   90.00
_cell.angle_beta   90.00
_cell.angle_gamma   90.00
#
_symmetry.space_group_name_H-M   'P 1'
#
loop_
_entity.id
_entity.type
_entity.pdbx_description
1 polymer ?
#
loop_
_entity_poly.entity_id
_entity_poly.type
_entity_poly.pdbx_seq_one_letter_code
_entity_poly.pdbx_strand_id
1 'polypeptide(L)'
;GGILMTKQELLDFLKFNSNKPRYYTVHLNKKVLEQFAIGYYQDLSANRFIVYEVTERQQLHEKASFEREKDAIEELYEIVKFRCRIKSIPIQLDVSEIDAIGTSDKDLELLLIDGNLWLPDTEEEHLLRLQEKLNNYIYFLESKQYVERYGDNFDKKVIHITFQYSPSDNGLALLAAAQKTLQNTDMSLKVELP
;
A
#
# COMPACT_ATOMS: atom_id res chain seq x y z
N GLY A 1 -18.95 2.15 -2.09
CA GLY A 1 -18.11 1.18 -2.73
C GLY A 1 -16.95 0.83 -1.81
N GLY A 2 -16.88 -0.44 -1.40
CA GLY A 2 -15.79 -0.91 -0.54
C GLY A 2 -14.45 -0.77 -1.26
N ILE A 3 -13.42 -0.46 -0.48
CA ILE A 3 -12.03 -0.44 -0.91
C ILE A 3 -11.65 -1.89 -1.23
N LEU A 4 -11.32 -2.16 -2.50
CA LEU A 4 -11.00 -3.51 -2.95
C LEU A 4 -9.50 -3.77 -2.83
N MET A 5 -9.14 -4.88 -2.22
CA MET A 5 -7.76 -5.32 -2.09
C MET A 5 -7.24 -5.90 -3.41
N THR A 6 -6.03 -5.51 -3.80
CA THR A 6 -5.34 -6.10 -4.95
C THR A 6 -4.58 -7.36 -4.54
N LYS A 7 -4.24 -8.19 -5.53
CA LYS A 7 -3.38 -9.36 -5.31
C LYS A 7 -2.01 -8.96 -4.76
N GLN A 8 -1.43 -7.85 -5.27
CA GLN A 8 -0.15 -7.35 -4.81
C GLN A 8 -0.19 -6.90 -3.35
N GLU A 9 -1.25 -6.22 -2.92
CA GLU A 9 -1.44 -5.82 -1.53
C GLU A 9 -1.52 -7.05 -0.61
N LEU A 10 -2.22 -8.11 -1.02
CA LEU A 10 -2.26 -9.36 -0.27
C LEU A 10 -0.87 -10.04 -0.19
N LEU A 11 -0.13 -10.06 -1.30
CA LEU A 11 1.25 -10.58 -1.31
C LEU A 11 2.17 -9.79 -0.38
N ASP A 12 2.09 -8.47 -0.40
CA ASP A 12 2.87 -7.60 0.48
C ASP A 12 2.52 -7.84 1.96
N PHE A 13 1.24 -8.00 2.27
CA PHE A 13 0.77 -8.33 3.60
C PHE A 13 1.30 -9.68 4.10
N LEU A 14 1.26 -10.71 3.25
CA LEU A 14 1.78 -12.03 3.57
C LEU A 14 3.29 -12.00 3.80
N LYS A 15 4.02 -11.26 2.97
CA LYS A 15 5.46 -11.08 3.09
C LYS A 15 5.83 -10.33 4.37
N PHE A 16 5.13 -9.26 4.69
CA PHE A 16 5.32 -8.48 5.91
C PHE A 16 5.17 -9.35 7.18
N ASN A 17 4.23 -10.28 7.16
CA ASN A 17 3.94 -11.18 8.27
C ASN A 17 4.68 -12.52 8.17
N SER A 18 5.66 -12.68 7.28
CA SER A 18 6.34 -13.96 7.02
C SER A 18 7.11 -14.52 8.23
N ASN A 19 7.54 -13.66 9.16
CA ASN A 19 8.29 -14.05 10.36
C ASN A 19 7.39 -14.52 11.52
N LYS A 20 6.05 -14.37 11.40
CA LYS A 20 5.13 -14.85 12.43
C LYS A 20 4.93 -16.35 12.30
N PRO A 21 4.88 -17.12 13.40
CA PRO A 21 4.54 -18.54 13.37
C PRO A 21 3.21 -18.74 12.66
N ARG A 22 3.20 -19.56 11.61
CA ARG A 22 1.99 -19.89 10.86
C ARG A 22 1.74 -21.38 10.94
N TYR A 23 0.57 -21.75 11.42
CA TYR A 23 0.05 -23.11 11.27
C TYR A 23 -0.58 -23.33 9.91
N TYR A 24 -0.81 -22.26 9.15
CA TYR A 24 -1.50 -22.26 7.86
C TYR A 24 -0.57 -21.84 6.73
N THR A 25 -0.69 -22.51 5.57
CA THR A 25 -0.06 -22.08 4.33
C THR A 25 -1.09 -21.36 3.47
N VAL A 26 -0.71 -20.29 2.80
CA VAL A 26 -1.62 -19.46 1.99
C VAL A 26 -1.27 -19.59 0.51
N HIS A 27 -2.26 -19.86 -0.32
CA HIS A 27 -2.10 -20.12 -1.75
C HIS A 27 -3.01 -19.21 -2.57
N LEU A 28 -2.44 -18.50 -3.53
CA LEU A 28 -3.15 -17.58 -4.41
C LEU A 28 -3.34 -18.22 -5.79
N ASN A 29 -4.58 -18.26 -6.26
CA ASN A 29 -5.00 -18.84 -7.52
C ASN A 29 -4.47 -20.26 -7.74
N LYS A 30 -4.49 -21.06 -6.69
CA LYS A 30 -4.00 -22.43 -6.69
C LYS A 30 -4.77 -23.30 -5.70
N LYS A 31 -5.25 -24.44 -6.16
CA LYS A 31 -5.88 -25.46 -5.32
C LYS A 31 -4.81 -26.39 -4.73
N VAL A 32 -4.69 -26.39 -3.41
CA VAL A 32 -3.72 -27.22 -2.66
C VAL A 32 -4.46 -28.01 -1.61
N LEU A 33 -4.23 -29.33 -1.55
CA LEU A 33 -4.90 -30.25 -0.62
C LEU A 33 -4.01 -30.65 0.57
N GLU A 34 -3.04 -29.82 0.89
CA GLU A 34 -2.20 -30.02 2.10
C GLU A 34 -2.97 -29.58 3.35
N GLN A 35 -2.68 -30.24 4.47
CA GLN A 35 -3.24 -29.87 5.78
C GLN A 35 -3.04 -28.38 6.05
N PHE A 36 -4.09 -27.74 6.53
CA PHE A 36 -4.09 -26.32 6.91
C PHE A 36 -3.76 -25.35 5.77
N ALA A 37 -3.93 -25.77 4.50
CA ALA A 37 -3.87 -24.83 3.38
C ALA A 37 -5.12 -23.93 3.38
N ILE A 38 -4.89 -22.65 3.13
CA ILE A 38 -5.93 -21.63 2.91
C ILE A 38 -5.64 -20.98 1.58
N GLY A 39 -6.64 -20.76 0.76
CA GLY A 39 -6.39 -20.14 -0.54
C GLY A 39 -7.64 -19.86 -1.36
N TYR A 40 -7.41 -19.45 -2.59
CA TYR A 40 -8.45 -19.43 -3.61
C TYR A 40 -7.91 -20.00 -4.92
N TYR A 41 -8.81 -20.49 -5.74
CA TYR A 41 -8.52 -20.95 -7.09
C TYR A 41 -9.66 -20.59 -8.03
N GLN A 42 -9.37 -20.56 -9.32
CA GLN A 42 -10.38 -20.37 -10.34
C GLN A 42 -10.93 -21.72 -10.76
N ASP A 43 -12.25 -21.91 -10.58
CA ASP A 43 -12.98 -23.03 -11.18
C ASP A 43 -13.39 -22.61 -12.59
N LEU A 44 -12.69 -23.13 -13.59
CA LEU A 44 -12.92 -22.80 -14.99
C LEU A 44 -14.25 -23.31 -15.51
N SER A 45 -14.76 -24.44 -14.95
CA SER A 45 -16.03 -25.04 -15.37
C SER A 45 -17.22 -24.18 -14.92
N ALA A 46 -17.16 -23.62 -13.73
CA ALA A 46 -18.19 -22.75 -13.17
C ALA A 46 -17.91 -21.26 -13.45
N ASN A 47 -16.75 -20.92 -13.98
CA ASN A 47 -16.26 -19.55 -14.18
C ASN A 47 -16.35 -18.71 -12.89
N ARG A 48 -15.88 -19.30 -11.79
CA ARG A 48 -15.92 -18.68 -10.46
C ARG A 48 -14.59 -18.84 -9.74
N PHE A 49 -14.37 -17.96 -8.77
CA PHE A 49 -13.24 -18.02 -7.86
C PHE A 49 -13.71 -18.59 -6.52
N ILE A 50 -13.10 -19.70 -6.13
CA ILE A 50 -13.46 -20.46 -4.93
C ILE A 50 -12.44 -20.21 -3.84
N VAL A 51 -12.89 -19.69 -2.69
CA VAL A 51 -12.08 -19.56 -1.49
C VAL A 51 -12.25 -20.80 -0.64
N TYR A 52 -11.15 -21.38 -0.16
CA TYR A 52 -11.15 -22.67 0.50
C TYR A 52 -10.22 -22.73 1.70
N GLU A 53 -10.49 -23.66 2.59
CA GLU A 53 -9.62 -24.12 3.67
C GLU A 53 -9.50 -25.64 3.61
N VAL A 54 -8.33 -26.17 4.01
CA VAL A 54 -8.10 -27.61 4.13
C VAL A 54 -7.91 -27.98 5.59
N THR A 55 -8.66 -28.97 6.04
CA THR A 55 -8.62 -29.45 7.42
C THR A 55 -7.38 -30.30 7.71
N GLU A 56 -7.19 -30.63 8.99
CA GLU A 56 -6.16 -31.59 9.43
C GLU A 56 -6.27 -32.94 8.73
N ARG A 57 -7.49 -33.36 8.34
CA ARG A 57 -7.73 -34.61 7.61
C ARG A 57 -7.63 -34.47 6.10
N GLN A 58 -7.01 -33.40 5.62
CA GLN A 58 -6.85 -33.11 4.17
C GLN A 58 -8.18 -32.99 3.41
N GLN A 59 -9.25 -32.57 4.10
CA GLN A 59 -10.53 -32.31 3.47
C GLN A 59 -10.64 -30.84 3.11
N LEU A 60 -10.90 -30.57 1.84
CA LEU A 60 -11.12 -29.21 1.35
C LEU A 60 -12.55 -28.77 1.66
N HIS A 61 -12.69 -27.61 2.29
CA HIS A 61 -13.96 -26.95 2.52
C HIS A 61 -14.01 -25.64 1.72
N GLU A 62 -14.98 -25.53 0.83
CA GLU A 62 -15.28 -24.29 0.15
C GLU A 62 -15.91 -23.31 1.14
N LYS A 63 -15.31 -22.14 1.31
CA LYS A 63 -15.77 -21.11 2.25
C LYS A 63 -16.65 -20.08 1.57
N ALA A 64 -16.33 -19.73 0.31
CA ALA A 64 -17.06 -18.75 -0.46
C ALA A 64 -16.77 -18.92 -1.96
N SER A 65 -17.63 -18.35 -2.79
CA SER A 65 -17.52 -18.41 -4.25
C SER A 65 -17.90 -17.07 -4.85
N PHE A 66 -17.09 -16.56 -5.75
CA PHE A 66 -17.22 -15.21 -6.32
C PHE A 66 -17.08 -15.22 -7.85
N GLU A 67 -17.69 -14.25 -8.52
CA GLU A 67 -17.52 -14.02 -9.95
C GLU A 67 -16.22 -13.30 -10.28
N ARG A 68 -15.70 -12.50 -9.33
CA ARG A 68 -14.50 -11.68 -9.55
C ARG A 68 -13.38 -12.11 -8.62
N GLU A 69 -12.16 -12.18 -9.16
CA GLU A 69 -10.96 -12.54 -8.40
C GLU A 69 -10.73 -11.61 -7.19
N LYS A 70 -10.95 -10.32 -7.35
CA LYS A 70 -10.75 -9.34 -6.29
C LYS A 70 -11.62 -9.59 -5.05
N ASP A 71 -12.85 -10.09 -5.23
CA ASP A 71 -13.72 -10.43 -4.11
C ASP A 71 -13.21 -11.67 -3.36
N ALA A 72 -12.65 -12.64 -4.08
CA ALA A 72 -12.01 -13.80 -3.49
C ALA A 72 -10.73 -13.44 -2.72
N ILE A 73 -9.95 -12.51 -3.24
CA ILE A 73 -8.74 -11.99 -2.57
C ILE A 73 -9.11 -11.30 -1.26
N GLU A 74 -10.14 -10.46 -1.25
CA GLU A 74 -10.60 -9.77 -0.05
C GLU A 74 -11.11 -10.75 1.01
N GLU A 75 -11.90 -11.74 0.61
CA GLU A 75 -12.37 -12.80 1.52
C GLU A 75 -11.19 -13.62 2.09
N LEU A 76 -10.24 -13.98 1.24
CA LEU A 76 -9.04 -14.69 1.68
C LEU A 76 -8.24 -13.86 2.69
N TYR A 77 -8.11 -12.56 2.48
CA TYR A 77 -7.45 -11.65 3.42
C TYR A 77 -8.12 -11.68 4.81
N GLU A 78 -9.44 -11.62 4.85
CA GLU A 78 -10.19 -11.68 6.11
C GLU A 78 -10.00 -13.04 6.83
N ILE A 79 -10.02 -14.14 6.09
CA ILE A 79 -9.78 -15.47 6.63
C ILE A 79 -8.35 -15.59 7.18
N VAL A 80 -7.35 -15.11 6.44
CA VAL A 80 -5.94 -15.14 6.86
C VAL A 80 -5.74 -14.32 8.14
N LYS A 81 -6.28 -13.12 8.20
CA LYS A 81 -6.21 -12.30 9.43
C LYS A 81 -6.78 -13.05 10.64
N PHE A 82 -7.93 -13.63 10.48
CA PHE A 82 -8.61 -14.35 11.55
C PHE A 82 -7.84 -15.61 11.97
N ARG A 83 -7.47 -16.46 11.01
CA ARG A 83 -6.79 -17.74 11.27
C ARG A 83 -5.37 -17.57 11.79
N CYS A 84 -4.65 -16.59 11.27
CA CYS A 84 -3.28 -16.30 11.68
C CYS A 84 -3.21 -15.33 12.86
N ARG A 85 -4.35 -14.87 13.38
CA ARG A 85 -4.47 -13.92 14.50
C ARG A 85 -3.65 -12.66 14.28
N ILE A 86 -3.68 -12.14 13.06
CA ILE A 86 -2.97 -10.92 12.69
C ILE A 86 -3.86 -9.73 13.04
N LYS A 87 -3.33 -8.83 13.86
CA LYS A 87 -4.00 -7.57 14.20
C LYS A 87 -3.82 -6.55 13.08
N SER A 88 -4.71 -5.55 13.04
CA SER A 88 -4.53 -4.38 12.18
C SER A 88 -3.16 -3.74 12.39
N ILE A 89 -2.52 -3.36 11.27
CA ILE A 89 -1.20 -2.73 11.28
C ILE A 89 -1.41 -1.22 11.20
N PRO A 90 -1.01 -0.45 12.25
CA PRO A 90 -1.23 0.99 12.26
C PRO A 90 -0.36 1.69 11.22
N ILE A 91 -0.85 2.82 10.71
CA ILE A 91 -0.08 3.70 9.81
C ILE A 91 0.95 4.47 10.62
N GLN A 92 2.21 4.38 10.18
CA GLN A 92 3.34 5.11 10.76
C GLN A 92 3.83 6.13 9.73
N LEU A 93 3.31 7.34 9.82
CA LEU A 93 3.66 8.45 8.95
C LEU A 93 3.54 9.75 9.75
N ASP A 94 4.69 10.32 10.11
CA ASP A 94 4.72 11.61 10.82
C ASP A 94 4.47 12.73 9.82
N VAL A 95 3.32 13.37 9.93
CA VAL A 95 2.89 14.42 9.02
C VAL A 95 3.56 15.77 9.31
N SER A 96 4.13 15.94 10.50
CA SER A 96 4.71 17.20 10.97
C SER A 96 6.18 17.42 10.57
N GLU A 97 6.87 16.35 10.15
CA GLU A 97 8.29 16.39 9.85
C GLU A 97 8.59 16.18 8.37
N ILE A 98 9.62 16.87 7.90
CA ILE A 98 10.25 16.58 6.60
C ILE A 98 11.31 15.52 6.85
N ASP A 99 11.21 14.38 6.15
CA ASP A 99 12.06 13.22 6.42
C ASP A 99 13.53 13.48 6.11
N ALA A 100 13.80 14.14 4.99
CA ALA A 100 15.14 14.60 4.64
C ALA A 100 15.10 15.75 3.63
N ILE A 101 16.14 16.58 3.63
CA ILE A 101 16.32 17.67 2.68
C ILE A 101 17.72 17.56 2.08
N GLY A 102 17.81 17.65 0.77
CA GLY A 102 19.06 17.65 0.03
C GLY A 102 19.09 18.69 -1.07
N THR A 103 20.29 19.00 -1.54
CA THR A 103 20.49 19.85 -2.69
C THR A 103 21.33 19.11 -3.73
N SER A 104 20.99 19.26 -5.00
CA SER A 104 21.73 18.70 -6.12
C SER A 104 21.77 19.73 -7.23
N ASP A 105 22.97 20.22 -7.59
CA ASP A 105 23.17 21.32 -8.53
C ASP A 105 22.32 22.54 -8.16
N LYS A 106 21.28 22.81 -8.95
CA LYS A 106 20.34 23.91 -8.73
C LYS A 106 18.96 23.44 -8.25
N ASP A 107 18.86 22.22 -7.80
CA ASP A 107 17.60 21.63 -7.32
C ASP A 107 17.61 21.47 -5.81
N LEU A 108 16.50 21.84 -5.17
CA LEU A 108 16.19 21.51 -3.79
C LEU A 108 15.28 20.28 -3.77
N GLU A 109 15.65 19.26 -3.02
CA GLU A 109 14.89 18.00 -2.94
C GLU A 109 14.46 17.73 -1.52
N LEU A 110 13.16 17.54 -1.32
CA LEU A 110 12.57 17.07 -0.08
C LEU A 110 12.19 15.62 -0.21
N LEU A 111 12.70 14.77 0.69
CA LEU A 111 12.39 13.35 0.70
C LEU A 111 11.20 13.06 1.61
N LEU A 112 10.22 12.31 1.12
CA LEU A 112 9.11 11.74 1.87
C LEU A 112 9.17 10.23 1.78
N ILE A 113 9.32 9.55 2.91
CA ILE A 113 9.43 8.09 2.97
C ILE A 113 8.13 7.52 3.51
N ASP A 114 7.50 6.66 2.73
CA ASP A 114 6.31 5.92 3.14
C ASP A 114 6.62 4.42 3.18
N GLY A 115 6.80 3.89 4.38
CA GLY A 115 7.07 2.47 4.63
C GLY A 115 5.84 1.64 4.96
N ASN A 116 4.64 2.19 4.77
CA ASN A 116 3.40 1.54 5.19
C ASN A 116 2.83 0.62 4.11
N LEU A 117 2.24 -0.49 4.56
CA LEU A 117 1.40 -1.33 3.71
C LEU A 117 0.12 -0.57 3.30
N TRP A 118 -0.38 -0.87 2.11
CA TRP A 118 -1.66 -0.39 1.63
C TRP A 118 -2.71 -1.48 1.85
N LEU A 119 -3.49 -1.36 2.93
CA LEU A 119 -4.46 -2.35 3.35
C LEU A 119 -5.86 -1.75 3.39
N PRO A 120 -6.91 -2.54 3.11
CA PRO A 120 -8.29 -2.03 3.08
C PRO A 120 -8.73 -1.37 4.38
N ASP A 121 -8.37 -1.94 5.52
CA ASP A 121 -8.78 -1.46 6.84
C ASP A 121 -8.09 -0.17 7.30
N THR A 122 -6.96 0.20 6.71
CA THR A 122 -6.20 1.41 7.08
C THR A 122 -6.02 2.39 5.92
N GLU A 123 -6.55 2.11 4.74
CA GLU A 123 -6.34 2.94 3.55
C GLU A 123 -6.85 4.37 3.72
N GLU A 124 -8.02 4.56 4.33
CA GLU A 124 -8.58 5.89 4.54
C GLU A 124 -7.65 6.77 5.39
N GLU A 125 -7.17 6.24 6.51
CA GLU A 125 -6.21 6.93 7.37
C GLU A 125 -4.88 7.17 6.63
N HIS A 126 -4.41 6.20 5.86
CA HIS A 126 -3.17 6.31 5.09
C HIS A 126 -3.25 7.45 4.06
N LEU A 127 -4.34 7.50 3.30
CA LEU A 127 -4.58 8.57 2.33
C LEU A 127 -4.63 9.96 2.99
N LEU A 128 -5.34 10.08 4.10
CA LEU A 128 -5.46 11.36 4.83
C LEU A 128 -4.09 11.82 5.33
N ARG A 129 -3.30 10.95 5.93
CA ARG A 129 -1.96 11.29 6.44
C ARG A 129 -0.99 11.63 5.31
N LEU A 130 -1.01 10.87 4.22
CA LEU A 130 -0.16 11.17 3.07
C LEU A 130 -0.50 12.52 2.45
N GLN A 131 -1.79 12.82 2.30
CA GLN A 131 -2.24 14.12 1.81
C GLN A 131 -1.80 15.27 2.72
N GLU A 132 -1.98 15.11 4.03
CA GLU A 132 -1.55 16.12 5.02
C GLU A 132 -0.04 16.34 4.99
N LYS A 133 0.74 15.27 4.93
CA LYS A 133 2.21 15.36 4.84
C LYS A 133 2.65 16.05 3.55
N LEU A 134 2.04 15.71 2.41
CA LEU A 134 2.30 16.39 1.14
C LEU A 134 1.96 17.88 1.20
N ASN A 135 0.81 18.24 1.77
CA ASN A 135 0.42 19.63 1.93
C ASN A 135 1.40 20.39 2.81
N ASN A 136 1.92 19.78 3.86
CA ASN A 136 2.93 20.38 4.73
C ASN A 136 4.27 20.58 3.99
N TYR A 137 4.66 19.66 3.12
CA TYR A 137 5.85 19.80 2.26
C TYR A 137 5.69 20.97 1.28
N ILE A 138 4.54 21.07 0.62
CA ILE A 138 4.22 22.16 -0.29
C ILE A 138 4.24 23.49 0.45
N TYR A 139 3.62 23.57 1.61
CA TYR A 139 3.64 24.76 2.45
C TYR A 139 5.06 25.19 2.87
N PHE A 140 5.89 24.22 3.24
CA PHE A 140 7.30 24.48 3.56
C PHE A 140 8.05 25.14 2.40
N LEU A 141 7.81 24.67 1.18
CA LEU A 141 8.41 25.24 -0.03
C LEU A 141 7.82 26.61 -0.38
N GLU A 142 6.49 26.76 -0.35
CA GLU A 142 5.80 28.02 -0.67
C GLU A 142 6.13 29.14 0.33
N SER A 143 6.23 28.83 1.61
CA SER A 143 6.59 29.77 2.67
C SER A 143 8.08 30.05 2.76
N LYS A 144 8.90 29.41 1.91
CA LYS A 144 10.35 29.58 1.82
C LYS A 144 11.10 29.34 3.15
N GLN A 145 10.63 28.40 3.95
CA GLN A 145 11.27 28.05 5.22
C GLN A 145 12.70 27.50 5.05
N TYR A 146 13.02 27.00 3.85
CA TYR A 146 14.34 26.48 3.51
C TYR A 146 15.41 27.58 3.30
N VAL A 147 15.00 28.83 3.05
CA VAL A 147 15.91 29.91 2.58
C VAL A 147 17.00 30.21 3.58
N GLU A 148 16.68 30.26 4.87
CA GLU A 148 17.64 30.57 5.92
C GLU A 148 18.82 29.60 5.93
N ARG A 149 18.57 28.31 5.69
CA ARG A 149 19.61 27.28 5.75
C ARG A 149 20.23 26.96 4.41
N TYR A 150 19.46 27.01 3.32
CA TYR A 150 19.90 26.54 2.00
C TYR A 150 19.98 27.64 0.94
N GLY A 151 19.52 28.86 1.25
CA GLY A 151 19.39 29.93 0.27
C GLY A 151 18.18 29.76 -0.66
N ASP A 152 18.05 30.65 -1.62
CA ASP A 152 16.91 30.66 -2.57
C ASP A 152 17.36 30.60 -4.05
N ASN A 153 18.52 30.04 -4.32
CA ASN A 153 19.06 29.93 -5.68
C ASN A 153 18.80 28.53 -6.27
N PHE A 154 17.54 28.18 -6.39
CA PHE A 154 17.11 26.89 -6.93
C PHE A 154 16.22 27.10 -8.16
N ASP A 155 16.48 26.33 -9.22
CA ASP A 155 15.66 26.31 -10.42
C ASP A 155 14.41 25.45 -10.24
N LYS A 156 14.55 24.34 -9.48
CA LYS A 156 13.49 23.39 -9.20
C LYS A 156 13.45 23.00 -7.73
N LYS A 157 12.25 22.73 -7.25
CA LYS A 157 12.00 22.18 -5.92
C LYS A 157 11.23 20.90 -6.08
N VAL A 158 11.85 19.79 -5.71
CA VAL A 158 11.32 18.45 -5.94
C VAL A 158 10.89 17.82 -4.64
N ILE A 159 9.65 17.36 -4.57
CA ILE A 159 9.18 16.48 -3.51
C ILE A 159 9.34 15.05 -4.03
N HIS A 160 10.29 14.33 -3.46
CA HIS A 160 10.62 12.96 -3.82
C HIS A 160 9.99 12.00 -2.82
N ILE A 161 9.00 11.23 -3.26
CA ILE A 161 8.32 10.24 -2.44
C ILE A 161 8.82 8.86 -2.80
N THR A 162 9.26 8.11 -1.78
CA THR A 162 9.63 6.70 -1.91
C THR A 162 8.62 5.83 -1.16
N PHE A 163 8.15 4.77 -1.82
CA PHE A 163 7.24 3.80 -1.24
C PHE A 163 7.92 2.45 -1.07
N GLN A 164 7.84 1.89 0.13
CA GLN A 164 8.31 0.54 0.41
C GLN A 164 7.38 -0.52 -0.19
N TYR A 165 6.08 -0.22 -0.26
CA TYR A 165 5.04 -1.09 -0.83
C TYR A 165 4.24 -0.33 -1.88
N SER A 166 3.75 -1.06 -2.88
CA SER A 166 2.96 -0.46 -3.97
C SER A 166 1.71 0.23 -3.45
N PRO A 167 1.52 1.52 -3.75
CA PRO A 167 0.29 2.22 -3.40
C PRO A 167 -0.94 1.59 -4.01
N SER A 168 -2.07 1.72 -3.32
CA SER A 168 -3.38 1.36 -3.87
C SER A 168 -3.77 2.27 -5.05
N ASP A 169 -4.80 1.89 -5.79
CA ASP A 169 -5.32 2.72 -6.87
C ASP A 169 -5.72 4.12 -6.38
N ASN A 170 -6.31 4.20 -5.18
CA ASN A 170 -6.64 5.49 -4.56
C ASN A 170 -5.38 6.28 -4.16
N GLY A 171 -4.34 5.60 -3.72
CA GLY A 171 -3.04 6.21 -3.44
C GLY A 171 -2.40 6.79 -4.70
N LEU A 172 -2.41 6.05 -5.80
CA LEU A 172 -1.92 6.53 -7.09
C LEU A 172 -2.74 7.72 -7.61
N ALA A 173 -4.05 7.70 -7.43
CA ALA A 173 -4.93 8.80 -7.82
C ALA A 173 -4.64 10.08 -7.02
N LEU A 174 -4.36 9.95 -5.73
CA LEU A 174 -3.96 11.08 -4.87
C LEU A 174 -2.65 11.70 -5.36
N LEU A 175 -1.65 10.87 -5.71
CA LEU A 175 -0.37 11.35 -6.24
C LEU A 175 -0.53 12.03 -7.60
N ALA A 176 -1.35 11.49 -8.48
CA ALA A 176 -1.64 12.10 -9.78
C ALA A 176 -2.31 13.47 -9.62
N ALA A 177 -3.25 13.61 -8.69
CA ALA A 177 -3.88 14.88 -8.36
C ALA A 177 -2.88 15.90 -7.82
N ALA A 178 -1.97 15.47 -6.95
CA ALA A 178 -0.90 16.33 -6.43
C ALA A 178 0.05 16.81 -7.54
N GLN A 179 0.47 15.94 -8.44
CA GLN A 179 1.29 16.31 -9.60
C GLN A 179 0.60 17.36 -10.47
N LYS A 180 -0.70 17.18 -10.72
CA LYS A 180 -1.49 18.13 -11.49
C LYS A 180 -1.57 19.51 -10.83
N THR A 181 -1.73 19.54 -9.51
CA THR A 181 -1.75 20.78 -8.75
C THR A 181 -0.42 21.55 -8.84
N LEU A 182 0.70 20.85 -8.95
CA LEU A 182 2.03 21.45 -9.01
C LEU A 182 2.46 21.84 -10.43
N GLN A 183 1.69 21.49 -11.46
CA GLN A 183 1.96 21.92 -12.84
C GLN A 183 2.03 23.45 -12.94
N ASN A 184 2.93 23.96 -13.79
CA ASN A 184 3.16 25.39 -13.98
C ASN A 184 3.73 26.14 -12.74
N THR A 185 4.24 25.39 -11.77
CA THR A 185 5.02 25.93 -10.65
C THR A 185 6.48 25.50 -10.77
N ASP A 186 7.34 26.02 -9.91
CA ASP A 186 8.73 25.57 -9.77
C ASP A 186 8.85 24.30 -8.92
N MET A 187 7.73 23.81 -8.39
CA MET A 187 7.63 22.58 -7.60
C MET A 187 7.21 21.40 -8.49
N SER A 188 7.74 20.24 -8.18
CA SER A 188 7.38 18.99 -8.86
C SER A 188 7.38 17.82 -7.88
N LEU A 189 6.65 16.77 -8.26
CA LEU A 189 6.56 15.54 -7.51
C LEU A 189 7.26 14.43 -8.28
N LYS A 190 8.23 13.78 -7.65
CA LYS A 190 8.88 12.57 -8.15
C LYS A 190 8.45 11.39 -7.29
N VAL A 191 7.86 10.37 -7.91
CA VAL A 191 7.37 9.18 -7.20
C VAL A 191 8.26 7.99 -7.56
N GLU A 192 8.81 7.35 -6.54
CA GLU A 192 9.59 6.13 -6.67
C GLU A 192 8.81 4.96 -6.09
N LEU A 193 8.41 4.04 -6.98
CA LEU A 193 7.68 2.83 -6.63
C LEU A 193 8.65 1.67 -6.36
N PRO A 194 8.24 0.69 -5.52
CA PRO A 194 9.08 -0.47 -5.24
C PRO A 194 9.28 -1.39 -6.44
#